data_7a3a8e6e27e74deb01cc787e8b57ea77
#
_entry.id   7a3a8e6e27e74deb01cc787e8b57ea77
#
_cell.length_a   1.000
_cell.length_b   1.000
_cell.length_c   1.000
_cell.angle_alpha   90.00
_cell.angle_beta   90.00
_cell.angle_gamma   90.00
#
_symmetry.space_group_name_H-M   'P 1'
#
loop_
_entity.id
_entity.type
_entity.pdbx_description
1 polymer ?
#
loop_
_entity_poly.entity_id
_entity_poly.type
_entity_poly.pdbx_seq_one_letter_code
_entity_poly.pdbx_strand_id
1 'polypeptide(L)'
;MGWNSWAAYANKINDHRYLGSAAFMRDTLVPQGFGNRKVIYINLDAFWSNLDAVQLSDAVATIKAMRGADGTRFEPGIYWTPFAYWSDNLDAYVEGTNMKYRYRDILLKAPDGSLIPKVDGGWAIDPSHPGAKARTTYYLQQFQKLGFQYLKIDFLSHGSLEGVHFDPAVQTGIEAYNLGMKQIVDETGGRMFLSLSIAPLFPSGYGHARRLSCDTKGHISGGDQSTEYMLNSLTYGWWTSKNLYITDPDHVVLGDKADLGARSVVEGKSRLLSAIISGGMILDSSRLADDSQAQELAQGVYGNRSWLSVAAEDKTFRPIEGDTGDRATDAFVRPSAHGVYVALFNYDEKHPQAITIPFDRIDKTLVSDPSISVVDVATGATLQQGHTDFSVKLSPSESTLLELRWK
;
A
#
# COMPACT_ATOMS: atom_id res chain seq x y z
N MET A 1 -4.25 -8.61 -2.64
CA MET A 1 -3.35 -8.81 -1.48
C MET A 1 -1.97 -9.19 -1.97
N GLY A 2 -0.93 -9.06 -1.14
CA GLY A 2 0.43 -9.39 -1.58
C GLY A 2 1.49 -9.28 -0.50
N TRP A 3 2.73 -9.37 -0.96
CA TRP A 3 3.94 -9.17 -0.17
C TRP A 3 4.90 -8.21 -0.90
N ASN A 4 5.64 -7.44 -0.12
CA ASN A 4 6.59 -6.45 -0.64
C ASN A 4 7.94 -6.61 0.07
N SER A 5 9.05 -6.51 -0.67
CA SER A 5 10.38 -6.76 -0.10
C SER A 5 10.97 -5.58 0.67
N TRP A 6 10.40 -4.37 0.59
CA TRP A 6 11.02 -3.14 1.09
C TRP A 6 11.27 -3.16 2.60
N ALA A 7 10.22 -3.15 3.43
CA ALA A 7 10.38 -3.14 4.88
C ALA A 7 10.99 -4.44 5.41
N ALA A 8 10.78 -5.57 4.70
CA ALA A 8 11.35 -6.85 5.08
C ALA A 8 12.88 -6.88 4.96
N TYR A 9 13.41 -6.44 3.83
CA TYR A 9 14.81 -6.72 3.51
C TYR A 9 15.59 -5.52 2.95
N ALA A 10 14.92 -4.49 2.41
CA ALA A 10 15.55 -3.33 1.77
C ALA A 10 16.71 -3.76 0.85
N ASN A 11 17.90 -3.21 1.05
CA ASN A 11 19.11 -3.55 0.27
C ASN A 11 19.67 -4.96 0.51
N LYS A 12 19.09 -5.74 1.42
CA LYS A 12 19.48 -7.12 1.71
C LYS A 12 18.63 -8.15 0.98
N ILE A 13 17.73 -7.72 0.09
CA ILE A 13 16.92 -8.64 -0.72
C ILE A 13 17.81 -9.47 -1.65
N ASN A 14 17.45 -10.73 -1.82
CA ASN A 14 18.02 -11.68 -2.76
C ASN A 14 16.93 -12.68 -3.21
N ASP A 15 17.24 -13.55 -4.15
CA ASP A 15 16.34 -14.58 -4.69
C ASP A 15 15.81 -15.52 -3.61
N HIS A 16 16.66 -16.02 -2.71
CA HIS A 16 16.26 -16.91 -1.61
C HIS A 16 15.22 -16.26 -0.70
N ARG A 17 15.40 -14.99 -0.31
CA ARG A 17 14.46 -14.24 0.54
C ARG A 17 13.15 -13.94 -0.18
N TYR A 18 13.25 -13.58 -1.45
CA TYR A 18 12.08 -13.32 -2.30
C TYR A 18 11.21 -14.56 -2.45
N LEU A 19 11.82 -15.68 -2.88
CA LEU A 19 11.12 -16.95 -3.11
C LEU A 19 10.68 -17.61 -1.79
N GLY A 20 11.49 -17.52 -0.73
CA GLY A 20 11.16 -18.04 0.59
C GLY A 20 9.94 -17.33 1.20
N SER A 21 9.82 -16.01 1.07
CA SER A 21 8.64 -15.27 1.52
C SER A 21 7.39 -15.68 0.74
N ALA A 22 7.49 -15.84 -0.57
CA ALA A 22 6.38 -16.31 -1.39
C ALA A 22 5.96 -17.74 -1.02
N ALA A 23 6.92 -18.64 -0.76
CA ALA A 23 6.64 -20.00 -0.33
C ALA A 23 5.92 -20.03 1.03
N PHE A 24 6.37 -19.24 2.02
CA PHE A 24 5.68 -19.13 3.30
C PHE A 24 4.24 -18.63 3.14
N MET A 25 4.01 -17.62 2.30
CA MET A 25 2.65 -17.16 2.02
C MET A 25 1.79 -18.27 1.42
N ARG A 26 2.32 -19.01 0.43
CA ARG A 26 1.60 -20.11 -0.23
C ARG A 26 1.25 -21.24 0.75
N ASP A 27 2.22 -21.64 1.56
CA ASP A 27 2.13 -22.86 2.36
C ASP A 27 1.48 -22.62 3.74
N THR A 28 1.51 -21.39 4.24
CA THR A 28 1.04 -21.05 5.58
C THR A 28 -0.12 -20.07 5.57
N LEU A 29 0.00 -18.91 4.92
CA LEU A 29 -1.00 -17.85 5.03
C LEU A 29 -2.22 -18.09 4.12
N VAL A 30 -2.03 -18.62 2.92
CA VAL A 30 -3.14 -18.95 2.00
C VAL A 30 -4.09 -19.98 2.62
N PRO A 31 -3.64 -21.07 3.25
CA PRO A 31 -4.53 -21.99 3.97
C PRO A 31 -5.31 -21.33 5.09
N GLN A 32 -4.82 -20.25 5.68
CA GLN A 32 -5.52 -19.45 6.70
C GLN A 32 -6.55 -18.46 6.12
N GLY A 33 -6.57 -18.27 4.79
CA GLY A 33 -7.53 -17.41 4.08
C GLY A 33 -6.92 -16.14 3.49
N PHE A 34 -5.59 -15.91 3.62
CA PHE A 34 -4.93 -14.79 2.95
C PHE A 34 -5.06 -14.96 1.42
N GLY A 35 -5.35 -13.86 0.72
CA GLY A 35 -5.54 -13.88 -0.74
C GLY A 35 -6.97 -14.18 -1.19
N ASN A 36 -7.82 -14.79 -0.36
CA ASN A 36 -9.23 -15.06 -0.63
C ASN A 36 -9.48 -15.65 -2.02
N ARG A 37 -8.73 -16.69 -2.41
CA ARG A 37 -8.80 -17.41 -3.70
C ARG A 37 -8.59 -16.54 -4.95
N LYS A 38 -7.97 -15.38 -4.81
CA LYS A 38 -7.71 -14.46 -5.92
C LYS A 38 -6.22 -14.51 -6.35
N VAL A 39 -5.62 -13.35 -6.52
CA VAL A 39 -4.23 -13.18 -6.88
C VAL A 39 -3.46 -12.61 -5.70
N ILE A 40 -2.29 -13.17 -5.43
CA ILE A 40 -1.29 -12.60 -4.54
C ILE A 40 -0.14 -12.06 -5.37
N TYR A 41 0.13 -10.77 -5.23
CA TYR A 41 1.29 -10.13 -5.85
C TYR A 41 2.50 -10.25 -4.92
N ILE A 42 3.61 -10.73 -5.46
CA ILE A 42 4.90 -10.80 -4.76
C ILE A 42 5.80 -9.74 -5.38
N ASN A 43 5.89 -8.59 -4.72
CA ASN A 43 6.59 -7.43 -5.24
C ASN A 43 8.05 -7.41 -4.79
N LEU A 44 8.94 -7.37 -5.77
CA LEU A 44 10.35 -7.09 -5.59
C LEU A 44 10.54 -5.57 -5.69
N ASP A 45 10.70 -4.91 -4.53
CA ASP A 45 10.79 -3.46 -4.38
C ASP A 45 12.18 -2.92 -4.80
N ALA A 46 12.53 -1.72 -4.40
CA ALA A 46 13.86 -1.16 -4.62
C ALA A 46 14.96 -2.17 -4.27
N PHE A 47 16.12 -2.05 -4.89
CA PHE A 47 17.22 -3.04 -4.86
C PHE A 47 16.92 -4.37 -5.56
N TRP A 48 15.87 -4.45 -6.38
CA TRP A 48 15.65 -5.61 -7.25
C TRP A 48 16.85 -5.92 -8.15
N SER A 49 17.67 -4.92 -8.44
CA SER A 49 18.94 -5.05 -9.18
C SER A 49 20.05 -5.81 -8.43
N ASN A 50 19.83 -6.21 -7.16
CA ASN A 50 20.70 -7.17 -6.49
C ASN A 50 20.60 -8.58 -7.11
N LEU A 51 19.51 -8.86 -7.83
CA LEU A 51 19.34 -10.09 -8.61
C LEU A 51 19.82 -9.82 -10.03
N ASP A 52 20.67 -10.69 -10.56
CA ASP A 52 21.06 -10.63 -11.96
C ASP A 52 19.91 -11.07 -12.91
N ALA A 53 20.12 -10.95 -14.21
CA ALA A 53 19.07 -11.23 -15.20
C ALA A 53 18.59 -12.70 -15.19
N VAL A 54 19.46 -13.65 -14.85
CA VAL A 54 19.12 -15.08 -14.75
C VAL A 54 18.27 -15.29 -13.50
N GLN A 55 18.74 -14.81 -12.34
CA GLN A 55 18.02 -14.87 -11.08
C GLN A 55 16.64 -14.24 -11.16
N LEU A 56 16.51 -13.07 -11.81
CA LEU A 56 15.21 -12.42 -12.03
C LEU A 56 14.28 -13.29 -12.89
N SER A 57 14.78 -13.84 -13.99
CA SER A 57 14.00 -14.70 -14.89
C SER A 57 13.50 -15.95 -14.17
N ASP A 58 14.36 -16.62 -13.43
CA ASP A 58 14.04 -17.85 -12.70
C ASP A 58 13.07 -17.57 -11.55
N ALA A 59 13.26 -16.47 -10.83
CA ALA A 59 12.37 -16.04 -9.77
C ALA A 59 10.95 -15.73 -10.29
N VAL A 60 10.85 -15.00 -11.39
CA VAL A 60 9.56 -14.71 -12.05
C VAL A 60 8.88 -16.00 -12.49
N ALA A 61 9.59 -16.90 -13.15
CA ALA A 61 9.03 -18.19 -13.59
C ALA A 61 8.54 -19.03 -12.39
N THR A 62 9.32 -19.05 -11.31
CA THR A 62 8.97 -19.78 -10.08
C THR A 62 7.70 -19.20 -9.44
N ILE A 63 7.60 -17.87 -9.27
CA ILE A 63 6.40 -17.23 -8.71
C ILE A 63 5.17 -17.52 -9.57
N LYS A 64 5.28 -17.39 -10.88
CA LYS A 64 4.15 -17.64 -11.81
C LYS A 64 3.68 -19.10 -11.81
N ALA A 65 4.56 -20.03 -11.49
CA ALA A 65 4.23 -21.45 -11.34
C ALA A 65 3.55 -21.77 -9.99
N MET A 66 3.72 -20.92 -8.97
CA MET A 66 3.15 -21.15 -7.64
C MET A 66 1.62 -21.13 -7.67
N ARG A 67 1.01 -22.03 -6.89
CA ARG A 67 -0.43 -22.08 -6.66
C ARG A 67 -0.69 -22.40 -5.19
N GLY A 68 -1.63 -21.70 -4.58
CA GLY A 68 -2.19 -22.07 -3.29
C GLY A 68 -3.07 -23.31 -3.41
N ALA A 69 -3.24 -24.04 -2.32
CA ALA A 69 -4.09 -25.23 -2.27
C ALA A 69 -5.57 -24.93 -2.61
N ASP A 70 -6.00 -23.68 -2.43
CA ASP A 70 -7.34 -23.19 -2.75
C ASP A 70 -7.47 -22.64 -4.19
N GLY A 71 -6.42 -22.76 -5.02
CA GLY A 71 -6.36 -22.24 -6.38
C GLY A 71 -5.85 -20.78 -6.47
N THR A 72 -5.46 -20.15 -5.37
CA THR A 72 -4.85 -18.81 -5.38
C THR A 72 -3.61 -18.78 -6.28
N ARG A 73 -3.55 -17.78 -7.17
CA ARG A 73 -2.43 -17.55 -8.08
C ARG A 73 -1.43 -16.57 -7.48
N PHE A 74 -0.17 -16.75 -7.83
CA PHE A 74 0.91 -15.84 -7.46
C PHE A 74 1.43 -15.13 -8.71
N GLU A 75 1.55 -13.81 -8.63
CA GLU A 75 2.03 -13.00 -9.75
C GLU A 75 3.21 -12.14 -9.30
N PRO A 76 4.30 -12.10 -10.08
CA PRO A 76 5.48 -11.33 -9.73
C PRO A 76 5.25 -9.84 -9.93
N GLY A 77 5.76 -9.03 -9.01
CA GLY A 77 5.79 -7.58 -9.07
C GLY A 77 7.20 -7.02 -9.04
N ILE A 78 7.36 -5.82 -9.54
CA ILE A 78 8.62 -5.07 -9.55
C ILE A 78 8.39 -3.59 -9.22
N TYR A 79 9.45 -2.91 -8.81
CA TYR A 79 9.50 -1.50 -8.45
C TYR A 79 10.27 -0.68 -9.48
N TRP A 80 9.84 0.57 -9.71
CA TRP A 80 10.58 1.51 -10.55
C TRP A 80 10.27 2.97 -10.22
N THR A 81 11.24 3.85 -10.55
CA THR A 81 11.14 5.32 -10.40
C THR A 81 11.33 5.99 -11.76
N PRO A 82 10.26 6.22 -12.53
CA PRO A 82 10.36 6.74 -13.89
C PRO A 82 10.91 8.15 -13.95
N PHE A 83 10.56 8.99 -12.98
CA PHE A 83 10.82 10.42 -12.99
C PHE A 83 11.92 10.87 -12.03
N ALA A 84 12.59 9.92 -11.34
CA ALA A 84 13.69 10.19 -10.43
C ALA A 84 14.96 9.45 -10.86
N TYR A 85 16.11 10.13 -10.74
CA TYR A 85 17.44 9.57 -10.94
C TYR A 85 18.28 9.71 -9.67
N TRP A 86 18.81 8.60 -9.17
CA TRP A 86 19.40 8.51 -7.83
C TRP A 86 20.92 8.59 -7.79
N SER A 87 21.59 8.56 -8.97
CA SER A 87 23.04 8.59 -9.04
C SER A 87 23.56 10.03 -9.29
N ASP A 88 24.77 10.29 -8.82
CA ASP A 88 25.51 11.53 -9.13
C ASP A 88 26.36 11.40 -10.40
N ASN A 89 26.39 10.23 -11.02
CA ASN A 89 27.06 10.06 -12.32
C ASN A 89 26.14 10.57 -13.44
N LEU A 90 26.14 11.87 -13.62
CA LEU A 90 25.36 12.56 -14.65
C LEU A 90 25.87 12.30 -16.07
N ASP A 91 27.09 11.75 -16.21
CA ASP A 91 27.68 11.38 -17.49
C ASP A 91 27.31 9.98 -17.96
N ALA A 92 26.65 9.19 -17.11
CA ALA A 92 26.12 7.88 -17.51
C ALA A 92 25.15 8.02 -18.69
N TYR A 93 25.21 7.08 -19.62
CA TYR A 93 24.26 7.04 -20.72
C TYR A 93 22.90 6.55 -20.26
N VAL A 94 21.85 7.16 -20.81
CA VAL A 94 20.45 6.78 -20.52
C VAL A 94 20.12 5.50 -21.24
N GLU A 95 19.52 4.56 -20.53
CA GLU A 95 19.11 3.25 -21.05
C GLU A 95 18.09 3.42 -22.19
N GLY A 96 18.17 2.55 -23.18
CA GLY A 96 17.28 2.57 -24.35
C GLY A 96 17.59 3.66 -25.39
N THR A 97 18.64 4.48 -25.18
CA THR A 97 18.94 5.59 -26.10
C THR A 97 20.09 5.31 -27.06
N ASN A 98 20.66 4.11 -27.06
CA ASN A 98 21.85 3.76 -27.86
C ASN A 98 22.99 4.77 -27.68
N MET A 99 23.25 5.18 -26.43
CA MET A 99 24.28 6.16 -26.05
C MET A 99 24.07 7.58 -26.63
N LYS A 100 22.86 7.90 -27.09
CA LYS A 100 22.56 9.22 -27.65
C LYS A 100 22.49 10.31 -26.60
N TYR A 101 21.95 9.98 -25.40
CA TYR A 101 21.75 10.93 -24.31
C TYR A 101 22.44 10.47 -23.03
N ARG A 102 22.95 11.45 -22.25
CA ARG A 102 23.42 11.26 -20.89
C ARG A 102 22.34 11.69 -19.89
N TYR A 103 22.45 11.25 -18.64
CA TYR A 103 21.46 11.64 -17.64
C TYR A 103 21.35 13.14 -17.47
N ARG A 104 22.48 13.91 -17.50
CA ARG A 104 22.45 15.37 -17.47
C ARG A 104 21.57 16.02 -18.55
N ASP A 105 21.37 15.35 -19.67
CA ASP A 105 20.62 15.90 -20.80
C ASP A 105 19.11 15.84 -20.55
N ILE A 106 18.66 14.81 -19.80
CA ILE A 106 17.25 14.50 -19.58
C ILE A 106 16.71 15.01 -18.23
N LEU A 107 17.57 15.58 -17.38
CA LEU A 107 17.14 16.15 -16.10
C LEU A 107 16.47 17.51 -16.29
N LEU A 108 15.46 17.77 -15.43
CA LEU A 108 14.72 19.03 -15.44
C LEU A 108 15.63 20.21 -15.07
N LYS A 109 15.45 21.33 -15.74
CA LYS A 109 16.28 22.53 -15.61
C LYS A 109 15.51 23.71 -15.08
N ALA A 110 16.20 24.59 -14.37
CA ALA A 110 15.74 25.92 -14.02
C ALA A 110 15.83 26.89 -15.21
N PRO A 111 15.19 28.07 -15.17
CA PRO A 111 15.25 29.06 -16.23
C PRO A 111 16.66 29.57 -16.60
N ASP A 112 17.62 29.51 -15.69
CA ASP A 112 19.01 29.84 -15.92
C ASP A 112 19.83 28.71 -16.54
N GLY A 113 19.22 27.57 -16.82
CA GLY A 113 19.84 26.39 -17.41
C GLY A 113 20.52 25.44 -16.40
N SER A 114 20.57 25.80 -15.12
CA SER A 114 21.03 24.90 -14.05
C SER A 114 20.05 23.75 -13.84
N LEU A 115 20.51 22.66 -13.21
CA LEU A 115 19.61 21.57 -12.82
C LEU A 115 18.74 21.99 -11.64
N ILE A 116 17.48 21.59 -11.63
CA ILE A 116 16.63 21.70 -10.44
C ILE A 116 17.29 20.91 -9.29
N PRO A 117 17.34 21.47 -8.07
CA PRO A 117 17.91 20.78 -6.91
C PRO A 117 17.23 19.41 -6.69
N LYS A 118 17.99 18.46 -6.15
CA LYS A 118 17.44 17.16 -5.77
C LYS A 118 16.28 17.32 -4.79
N VAL A 119 15.23 16.56 -5.01
CA VAL A 119 14.11 16.38 -4.07
C VAL A 119 14.20 14.96 -3.52
N ASP A 120 14.10 14.78 -2.23
CA ASP A 120 14.22 13.49 -1.54
C ASP A 120 15.49 12.69 -1.93
N GLY A 121 16.55 13.41 -2.34
CA GLY A 121 17.82 12.83 -2.79
C GLY A 121 17.88 12.43 -4.26
N GLY A 122 16.77 12.52 -5.02
CA GLY A 122 16.68 12.20 -6.44
C GLY A 122 16.71 13.45 -7.34
N TRP A 123 17.35 13.34 -8.50
CA TRP A 123 17.25 14.33 -9.58
C TRP A 123 15.95 14.13 -10.34
N ALA A 124 15.22 15.20 -10.63
CA ALA A 124 14.01 15.13 -11.45
C ALA A 124 14.35 14.91 -12.93
N ILE A 125 13.75 13.90 -13.53
CA ILE A 125 13.80 13.64 -14.97
C ILE A 125 12.66 14.42 -15.62
N ASP A 126 12.94 15.10 -16.73
CA ASP A 126 11.91 15.75 -17.55
C ASP A 126 11.16 14.73 -18.42
N PRO A 127 9.88 14.44 -18.17
CA PRO A 127 9.12 13.46 -18.94
C PRO A 127 8.92 13.86 -20.42
N SER A 128 9.07 15.14 -20.76
CA SER A 128 8.93 15.62 -22.13
C SER A 128 10.15 15.28 -22.99
N HIS A 129 11.31 15.00 -22.38
CA HIS A 129 12.56 14.75 -23.08
C HIS A 129 12.55 13.40 -23.82
N PRO A 130 12.97 13.31 -25.09
CA PRO A 130 12.95 12.04 -25.85
C PRO A 130 13.81 10.94 -25.24
N GLY A 131 14.89 11.28 -24.53
CA GLY A 131 15.70 10.34 -23.77
C GLY A 131 14.96 9.75 -22.56
N ALA A 132 14.13 10.54 -21.88
CA ALA A 132 13.27 10.05 -20.80
C ALA A 132 12.20 9.08 -21.33
N LYS A 133 11.61 9.42 -22.48
CA LYS A 133 10.65 8.55 -23.17
C LYS A 133 11.29 7.20 -23.58
N ALA A 134 12.50 7.23 -24.13
CA ALA A 134 13.22 6.00 -24.51
C ALA A 134 13.56 5.14 -23.29
N ARG A 135 13.98 5.75 -22.16
CA ARG A 135 14.23 5.07 -20.88
C ARG A 135 12.95 4.38 -20.36
N THR A 136 11.83 5.07 -20.43
CA THR A 136 10.53 4.52 -19.99
C THR A 136 10.15 3.29 -20.84
N THR A 137 10.21 3.40 -22.15
CA THR A 137 9.97 2.26 -23.06
C THR A 137 10.92 1.10 -22.77
N TYR A 138 12.22 1.37 -22.59
CA TYR A 138 13.23 0.34 -22.31
C TYR A 138 12.88 -0.47 -21.06
N TYR A 139 12.67 0.19 -19.90
CA TYR A 139 12.39 -0.52 -18.65
C TYR A 139 11.06 -1.27 -18.69
N LEU A 140 9.98 -0.65 -19.20
CA LEU A 140 8.69 -1.30 -19.26
C LEU A 140 8.70 -2.54 -20.16
N GLN A 141 9.39 -2.48 -21.30
CA GLN A 141 9.56 -3.63 -22.17
C GLN A 141 10.37 -4.75 -21.51
N GLN A 142 11.43 -4.42 -20.78
CA GLN A 142 12.20 -5.42 -20.02
C GLN A 142 11.34 -6.10 -18.95
N PHE A 143 10.59 -5.33 -18.15
CA PHE A 143 9.73 -5.90 -17.11
C PHE A 143 8.62 -6.78 -17.69
N GLN A 144 7.99 -6.35 -18.78
CA GLN A 144 6.96 -7.16 -19.47
C GLN A 144 7.55 -8.41 -20.09
N LYS A 145 8.74 -8.33 -20.72
CA LYS A 145 9.44 -9.48 -21.32
C LYS A 145 9.82 -10.52 -20.26
N LEU A 146 10.24 -10.10 -19.07
CA LEU A 146 10.49 -10.97 -17.93
C LEU A 146 9.20 -11.59 -17.38
N GLY A 147 8.04 -10.95 -17.58
CA GLY A 147 6.74 -11.48 -17.18
C GLY A 147 6.18 -10.93 -15.89
N PHE A 148 6.67 -9.77 -15.40
CA PHE A 148 6.09 -9.08 -14.26
C PHE A 148 4.66 -8.63 -14.54
N GLN A 149 3.77 -8.77 -13.55
CA GLN A 149 2.34 -8.45 -13.64
C GLN A 149 1.90 -7.30 -12.73
N TYR A 150 2.77 -6.87 -11.83
CA TYR A 150 2.54 -5.75 -10.91
C TYR A 150 3.75 -4.81 -11.00
N LEU A 151 3.48 -3.50 -11.04
CA LEU A 151 4.51 -2.47 -11.06
C LEU A 151 4.19 -1.42 -9.99
N LYS A 152 5.03 -1.36 -8.95
CA LYS A 152 5.05 -0.21 -8.02
C LYS A 152 5.87 0.90 -8.66
N ILE A 153 5.23 2.02 -8.91
CA ILE A 153 5.85 3.21 -9.48
C ILE A 153 5.94 4.28 -8.42
N ASP A 154 7.15 4.69 -8.11
CA ASP A 154 7.40 5.56 -6.96
C ASP A 154 8.05 6.89 -7.35
N PHE A 155 8.05 7.84 -6.40
CA PHE A 155 8.57 9.20 -6.57
C PHE A 155 7.99 9.92 -7.78
N LEU A 156 6.72 9.69 -8.03
CA LEU A 156 6.03 10.21 -9.21
C LEU A 156 5.89 11.73 -9.20
N SER A 157 5.88 12.38 -8.01
CA SER A 157 5.88 13.84 -7.87
C SER A 157 7.09 14.52 -8.52
N HIS A 158 8.21 13.82 -8.71
CA HIS A 158 9.37 14.37 -9.44
C HIS A 158 9.01 14.75 -10.88
N GLY A 159 8.10 14.02 -11.52
CA GLY A 159 7.65 14.31 -12.88
C GLY A 159 6.70 15.52 -12.99
N SER A 160 6.23 16.06 -11.83
CA SER A 160 5.36 17.23 -11.78
C SER A 160 6.04 18.47 -11.22
N LEU A 161 7.38 18.46 -11.05
CA LEU A 161 8.11 19.63 -10.63
C LEU A 161 8.13 20.68 -11.73
N GLU A 162 8.05 21.96 -11.32
CA GLU A 162 8.13 23.09 -12.23
C GLU A 162 9.58 23.33 -12.70
N GLY A 163 9.72 23.66 -13.97
CA GLY A 163 11.01 23.93 -14.58
C GLY A 163 10.90 24.26 -16.07
N VAL A 164 12.03 24.29 -16.76
CA VAL A 164 12.07 24.44 -18.22
C VAL A 164 12.08 23.04 -18.84
N HIS A 165 10.99 22.71 -19.51
CA HIS A 165 10.82 21.43 -20.18
C HIS A 165 11.48 21.42 -21.56
N PHE A 166 11.96 20.26 -21.98
CA PHE A 166 12.58 20.06 -23.31
C PHE A 166 11.59 20.36 -24.45
N ASP A 167 10.35 19.90 -24.30
CA ASP A 167 9.29 20.21 -25.26
C ASP A 167 8.68 21.58 -24.92
N PRO A 168 8.84 22.60 -25.77
CA PRO A 168 8.33 23.95 -25.51
C PRO A 168 6.79 24.02 -25.48
N ALA A 169 6.09 22.99 -25.92
CA ALA A 169 4.64 22.90 -25.78
C ALA A 169 4.21 22.52 -24.37
N VAL A 170 5.12 22.00 -23.53
CA VAL A 170 4.89 21.66 -22.13
C VAL A 170 5.25 22.87 -21.27
N GLN A 171 4.24 23.49 -20.67
CA GLN A 171 4.39 24.76 -19.96
C GLN A 171 4.44 24.60 -18.44
N THR A 172 3.96 23.46 -17.91
CA THR A 172 3.84 23.20 -16.47
C THR A 172 4.31 21.79 -16.11
N GLY A 173 4.75 21.62 -14.86
CA GLY A 173 5.14 20.31 -14.34
C GLY A 173 4.02 19.28 -14.42
N ILE A 174 2.76 19.70 -14.22
CA ILE A 174 1.63 18.77 -14.32
C ILE A 174 1.35 18.30 -15.76
N GLU A 175 1.62 19.14 -16.77
CA GLU A 175 1.56 18.70 -18.17
C GLU A 175 2.66 17.70 -18.49
N ALA A 176 3.89 17.92 -17.99
CA ALA A 176 4.98 16.97 -18.11
C ALA A 176 4.65 15.63 -17.45
N TYR A 177 4.11 15.67 -16.23
CA TYR A 177 3.63 14.48 -15.53
C TYR A 177 2.60 13.71 -16.35
N ASN A 178 1.60 14.40 -16.92
CA ASN A 178 0.58 13.79 -17.77
C ASN A 178 1.18 13.06 -18.98
N LEU A 179 2.18 13.68 -19.65
CA LEU A 179 2.88 13.04 -20.76
C LEU A 179 3.57 11.75 -20.32
N GLY A 180 4.31 11.80 -19.23
CA GLY A 180 5.03 10.64 -18.71
C GLY A 180 4.10 9.52 -18.26
N MET A 181 3.04 9.85 -17.53
CA MET A 181 2.08 8.85 -17.05
C MET A 181 1.26 8.25 -18.19
N LYS A 182 0.86 9.07 -19.18
CA LYS A 182 0.19 8.56 -20.39
C LYS A 182 1.05 7.55 -21.12
N GLN A 183 2.35 7.83 -21.27
CA GLN A 183 3.28 6.88 -21.89
C GLN A 183 3.34 5.56 -21.10
N ILE A 184 3.44 5.62 -19.75
CA ILE A 184 3.48 4.42 -18.91
C ILE A 184 2.22 3.58 -19.10
N VAL A 185 1.04 4.21 -19.13
CA VAL A 185 -0.24 3.51 -19.35
C VAL A 185 -0.30 2.88 -20.72
N ASP A 186 0.07 3.63 -21.77
CA ASP A 186 0.07 3.16 -23.16
C ASP A 186 1.04 1.96 -23.36
N GLU A 187 2.27 2.06 -22.83
CA GLU A 187 3.29 1.00 -22.93
C GLU A 187 2.92 -0.26 -22.13
N THR A 188 2.32 -0.11 -20.98
CA THR A 188 1.85 -1.27 -20.21
C THR A 188 0.61 -1.91 -20.82
N GLY A 189 -0.24 -1.14 -21.49
CA GLY A 189 -1.40 -1.61 -22.26
C GLY A 189 -2.35 -2.49 -21.44
N GLY A 190 -2.51 -2.20 -20.15
CA GLY A 190 -3.35 -2.97 -19.23
C GLY A 190 -2.79 -4.34 -18.81
N ARG A 191 -1.56 -4.68 -19.19
CA ARG A 191 -0.93 -5.97 -18.87
C ARG A 191 -0.32 -6.04 -17.47
N MET A 192 -0.18 -4.90 -16.80
CA MET A 192 0.40 -4.80 -15.45
C MET A 192 -0.54 -4.04 -14.52
N PHE A 193 -0.66 -4.48 -13.29
CA PHE A 193 -1.29 -3.70 -12.24
C PHE A 193 -0.35 -2.57 -11.81
N LEU A 194 -0.79 -1.32 -11.94
CA LEU A 194 0.01 -0.14 -11.59
C LEU A 194 -0.37 0.36 -10.20
N SER A 195 0.58 0.38 -9.27
CA SER A 195 0.46 0.97 -7.94
C SER A 195 1.32 2.22 -7.85
N LEU A 196 0.70 3.36 -7.57
CA LEU A 196 1.33 4.68 -7.58
C LEU A 196 1.73 5.09 -6.17
N SER A 197 2.98 5.51 -5.99
CA SER A 197 3.50 6.02 -4.72
C SER A 197 4.11 7.42 -4.93
N ILE A 198 4.03 8.27 -3.92
CA ILE A 198 4.43 9.68 -3.96
C ILE A 198 3.91 10.37 -5.26
N ALA A 199 2.64 10.11 -5.55
CA ALA A 199 1.97 10.60 -6.76
C ALA A 199 1.08 11.80 -6.44
N PRO A 200 0.97 12.80 -7.34
CA PRO A 200 -0.09 13.79 -7.27
C PRO A 200 -1.46 13.11 -7.13
N LEU A 201 -2.38 13.72 -6.36
CA LEU A 201 -3.74 13.20 -6.25
C LEU A 201 -4.52 13.40 -7.55
N PHE A 202 -4.26 14.52 -8.20
CA PHE A 202 -4.83 14.88 -9.49
C PHE A 202 -3.68 15.25 -10.48
N PRO A 203 -3.82 14.90 -11.76
CA PRO A 203 -4.95 14.15 -12.35
C PRO A 203 -4.94 12.68 -11.94
N SER A 204 -6.14 12.11 -11.83
CA SER A 204 -6.35 10.69 -11.52
C SER A 204 -6.48 9.84 -12.80
N GLY A 205 -6.50 8.51 -12.63
CA GLY A 205 -6.78 7.57 -13.73
C GLY A 205 -5.56 6.96 -14.39
N TYR A 206 -4.35 7.24 -13.93
CA TYR A 206 -3.11 6.68 -14.48
C TYR A 206 -2.67 5.37 -13.82
N GLY A 207 -3.34 4.91 -12.78
CA GLY A 207 -3.00 3.67 -12.07
C GLY A 207 -4.22 2.98 -11.51
N HIS A 208 -4.02 1.76 -11.04
CA HIS A 208 -5.05 0.96 -10.38
C HIS A 208 -5.13 1.27 -8.89
N ALA A 209 -3.98 1.40 -8.24
CA ALA A 209 -3.87 1.75 -6.84
C ALA A 209 -2.99 2.99 -6.61
N ARG A 210 -3.22 3.68 -5.49
CA ARG A 210 -2.41 4.83 -5.07
C ARG A 210 -2.19 4.79 -3.57
N ARG A 211 -0.95 5.07 -3.15
CA ARG A 211 -0.58 5.23 -1.74
C ARG A 211 -1.37 6.36 -1.09
N LEU A 212 -1.92 6.07 0.08
CA LEU A 212 -2.76 7.00 0.84
C LEU A 212 -1.94 7.97 1.69
N SER A 213 -0.86 7.48 2.31
CA SER A 213 -0.04 8.22 3.28
C SER A 213 1.46 8.02 3.05
N CYS A 214 2.29 8.54 3.95
CA CYS A 214 3.71 8.19 4.06
C CYS A 214 3.93 6.70 4.28
N ASP A 215 5.18 6.26 4.21
CA ASP A 215 5.56 4.89 4.55
C ASP A 215 5.10 4.55 5.97
N THR A 216 4.45 3.40 6.13
CA THR A 216 3.91 3.00 7.43
C THR A 216 4.81 1.95 8.06
N LYS A 217 5.21 2.20 9.30
CA LYS A 217 6.05 1.33 10.11
C LYS A 217 5.25 0.74 11.28
N GLY A 218 5.90 -0.05 12.14
CA GLY A 218 5.23 -0.84 13.16
C GLY A 218 4.64 -0.07 14.35
N HIS A 219 4.93 1.22 14.50
CA HIS A 219 4.37 2.00 15.59
C HIS A 219 2.87 2.25 15.41
N ILE A 220 2.12 2.15 16.48
CA ILE A 220 0.68 2.45 16.43
C ILE A 220 0.46 3.96 16.38
N SER A 221 1.22 4.74 17.19
CA SER A 221 1.14 6.18 17.25
C SER A 221 2.53 6.84 17.23
N GLY A 222 2.57 8.18 17.17
CA GLY A 222 3.80 8.95 17.29
C GLY A 222 4.64 9.03 16.02
N GLY A 223 4.38 10.05 15.20
CA GLY A 223 5.13 10.37 13.98
C GLY A 223 4.43 9.99 12.68
N ASP A 224 5.03 10.43 11.58
CA ASP A 224 4.48 10.39 10.23
C ASP A 224 4.48 8.98 9.58
N GLN A 225 5.02 7.98 10.26
CA GLN A 225 5.10 6.60 9.80
C GLN A 225 4.30 5.63 10.66
N SER A 226 3.41 6.14 11.51
CA SER A 226 2.57 5.34 12.41
C SER A 226 1.26 4.89 11.76
N THR A 227 0.61 3.91 12.39
CA THR A 227 -0.74 3.49 12.01
C THR A 227 -1.75 4.63 12.18
N GLU A 228 -1.64 5.40 13.27
CA GLU A 228 -2.49 6.56 13.51
C GLU A 228 -2.35 7.61 12.41
N TYR A 229 -1.13 7.91 11.96
CA TYR A 229 -0.90 8.84 10.85
C TYR A 229 -1.53 8.36 9.54
N MET A 230 -1.38 7.07 9.22
CA MET A 230 -2.03 6.49 8.05
C MET A 230 -3.56 6.57 8.17
N LEU A 231 -4.12 6.30 9.34
CA LEU A 231 -5.56 6.41 9.60
C LEU A 231 -6.04 7.87 9.62
N ASN A 232 -5.19 8.83 10.01
CA ASN A 232 -5.50 10.25 9.83
C ASN A 232 -5.61 10.59 8.33
N SER A 233 -4.70 10.11 7.50
CA SER A 233 -4.81 10.25 6.05
C SER A 233 -6.09 9.59 5.51
N LEU A 234 -6.53 8.45 6.06
CA LEU A 234 -7.80 7.82 5.73
C LEU A 234 -9.00 8.67 6.19
N THR A 235 -8.91 9.30 7.36
CA THR A 235 -9.97 10.19 7.90
C THR A 235 -10.36 11.27 6.88
N TYR A 236 -9.37 11.87 6.21
CA TYR A 236 -9.61 12.90 5.20
C TYR A 236 -9.71 12.36 3.77
N GLY A 237 -9.08 11.21 3.48
CA GLY A 237 -8.93 10.66 2.13
C GLY A 237 -9.83 9.45 1.81
N TRP A 238 -10.68 8.97 2.72
CA TRP A 238 -11.49 7.76 2.55
C TRP A 238 -12.35 7.78 1.26
N TRP A 239 -12.83 8.93 0.86
CA TRP A 239 -13.66 9.13 -0.32
C TRP A 239 -12.92 8.90 -1.65
N THR A 240 -11.58 8.93 -1.65
CA THR A 240 -10.77 8.68 -2.85
C THR A 240 -10.79 7.22 -3.26
N SER A 241 -11.03 6.33 -2.30
CA SER A 241 -11.08 4.89 -2.54
C SER A 241 -12.20 4.53 -3.51
N LYS A 242 -11.85 3.80 -4.57
CA LYS A 242 -12.73 3.41 -5.69
C LYS A 242 -13.34 4.54 -6.52
N ASN A 243 -13.32 5.78 -6.03
CA ASN A 243 -13.71 6.93 -6.84
C ASN A 243 -12.56 7.37 -7.77
N LEU A 244 -11.32 7.28 -7.28
CA LEU A 244 -10.12 7.66 -8.02
C LEU A 244 -9.18 6.46 -8.22
N TYR A 245 -8.93 5.70 -7.14
CA TYR A 245 -7.98 4.59 -7.12
C TYR A 245 -8.43 3.50 -6.13
N ILE A 246 -7.83 2.32 -6.20
CA ILE A 246 -7.76 1.39 -5.08
C ILE A 246 -6.80 1.98 -4.05
N THR A 247 -7.21 2.06 -2.79
CA THR A 247 -6.35 2.61 -1.73
C THR A 247 -5.19 1.67 -1.43
N ASP A 248 -3.98 2.23 -1.36
CA ASP A 248 -2.79 1.56 -0.83
C ASP A 248 -2.46 2.16 0.55
N PRO A 249 -2.74 1.45 1.65
CA PRO A 249 -2.46 1.90 3.02
C PRO A 249 -1.03 1.63 3.44
N ASP A 250 -0.16 1.22 2.51
CA ASP A 250 1.18 0.71 2.75
C ASP A 250 1.23 -0.65 3.45
N HIS A 251 2.37 -0.99 4.00
CA HIS A 251 2.72 -2.33 4.43
C HIS A 251 2.21 -2.67 5.83
N VAL A 252 1.80 -3.92 6.01
CA VAL A 252 1.74 -4.57 7.33
C VAL A 252 3.12 -5.17 7.58
N VAL A 253 3.82 -4.69 8.61
CA VAL A 253 5.18 -5.13 8.95
C VAL A 253 5.14 -5.77 10.32
N LEU A 254 5.57 -7.03 10.42
CA LEU A 254 5.55 -7.83 11.64
C LEU A 254 6.97 -8.28 12.00
N GLY A 255 7.30 -8.24 13.30
CA GLY A 255 8.60 -8.68 13.82
C GLY A 255 9.55 -7.54 14.14
N ASP A 256 10.52 -7.81 15.01
CA ASP A 256 11.38 -6.81 15.66
C ASP A 256 12.68 -6.50 14.91
N LYS A 257 13.14 -7.43 14.05
CA LYS A 257 14.48 -7.33 13.43
C LYS A 257 14.66 -6.18 12.43
N ALA A 258 13.59 -5.45 12.12
CA ALA A 258 13.64 -4.33 11.19
C ALA A 258 13.47 -2.96 11.89
N ASP A 259 13.40 -2.90 13.23
CA ASP A 259 13.01 -1.72 14.04
C ASP A 259 11.69 -1.05 13.61
N LEU A 260 10.92 -1.72 12.75
CA LEU A 260 9.81 -1.14 12.01
C LEU A 260 8.52 -1.97 12.13
N GLY A 261 8.59 -3.17 12.70
CA GLY A 261 7.48 -4.11 12.72
C GLY A 261 6.66 -4.05 14.00
N ALA A 262 5.40 -4.48 13.93
CA ALA A 262 4.59 -4.77 15.10
C ALA A 262 5.23 -5.89 15.91
N ARG A 263 5.35 -5.68 17.23
CA ARG A 263 6.06 -6.58 18.15
C ARG A 263 5.14 -7.60 18.81
N SER A 264 3.86 -7.45 18.64
CA SER A 264 2.84 -8.33 19.21
C SER A 264 1.74 -8.62 18.20
N VAL A 265 0.97 -9.70 18.45
CA VAL A 265 -0.22 -10.01 17.67
C VAL A 265 -1.28 -8.90 17.79
N VAL A 266 -1.35 -8.20 18.93
CA VAL A 266 -2.29 -7.09 19.17
C VAL A 266 -1.97 -5.93 18.22
N GLU A 267 -0.74 -5.44 18.22
CA GLU A 267 -0.27 -4.38 17.31
C GLU A 267 -0.44 -4.81 15.84
N GLY A 268 -0.02 -6.03 15.50
CA GLY A 268 -0.13 -6.57 14.16
C GLY A 268 -1.59 -6.62 13.67
N LYS A 269 -2.54 -6.98 14.54
CA LYS A 269 -3.97 -6.95 14.21
C LYS A 269 -4.46 -5.53 13.98
N SER A 270 -4.00 -4.54 14.75
CA SER A 270 -4.36 -3.14 14.53
C SER A 270 -3.81 -2.64 13.18
N ARG A 271 -2.59 -3.01 12.82
CA ARG A 271 -2.04 -2.75 11.48
C ARG A 271 -2.87 -3.42 10.38
N LEU A 272 -3.22 -4.68 10.55
CA LEU A 272 -4.06 -5.38 9.58
C LEU A 272 -5.46 -4.73 9.47
N LEU A 273 -6.10 -4.41 10.60
CA LEU A 273 -7.43 -3.78 10.57
C LEU A 273 -7.39 -2.43 9.87
N SER A 274 -6.34 -1.62 10.09
CA SER A 274 -6.17 -0.35 9.40
C SER A 274 -6.08 -0.52 7.87
N ALA A 275 -5.40 -1.56 7.40
CA ALA A 275 -5.36 -1.91 5.98
C ALA A 275 -6.73 -2.42 5.47
N ILE A 276 -7.44 -3.23 6.24
CA ILE A 276 -8.79 -3.72 5.90
C ILE A 276 -9.77 -2.56 5.71
N ILE A 277 -9.80 -1.61 6.66
CA ILE A 277 -10.77 -0.51 6.61
C ILE A 277 -10.46 0.52 5.53
N SER A 278 -9.22 0.55 5.03
CA SER A 278 -8.88 1.36 3.85
C SER A 278 -9.60 0.89 2.58
N GLY A 279 -10.11 -0.34 2.58
CA GLY A 279 -10.91 -0.92 1.49
C GLY A 279 -10.10 -1.18 0.22
N GLY A 280 -8.80 -1.37 0.36
CA GLY A 280 -7.89 -1.49 -0.78
C GLY A 280 -6.91 -2.64 -0.67
N MET A 281 -5.64 -2.32 -0.81
CA MET A 281 -4.55 -3.29 -0.81
C MET A 281 -4.23 -3.75 0.61
N ILE A 282 -3.84 -5.02 0.75
CA ILE A 282 -3.18 -5.56 1.94
C ILE A 282 -1.86 -6.15 1.48
N LEU A 283 -0.76 -5.49 1.83
CA LEU A 283 0.60 -5.92 1.53
C LEU A 283 1.33 -6.22 2.83
N ASP A 284 1.71 -7.48 3.02
CA ASP A 284 2.69 -7.83 4.05
C ASP A 284 4.10 -7.40 3.61
N SER A 285 4.93 -6.96 4.54
CA SER A 285 6.34 -6.69 4.28
C SER A 285 7.22 -7.18 5.43
N SER A 286 6.89 -8.35 5.96
CA SER A 286 7.61 -9.02 7.03
C SER A 286 8.67 -9.97 6.49
N ARG A 287 9.66 -10.32 7.32
CA ARG A 287 10.75 -11.26 6.96
C ARG A 287 10.30 -12.72 6.97
N LEU A 288 9.37 -13.05 6.07
CA LEU A 288 8.74 -14.37 6.05
C LEU A 288 9.65 -15.52 5.62
N ALA A 289 10.84 -15.24 5.02
CA ALA A 289 11.75 -16.28 4.59
C ALA A 289 12.70 -16.77 5.69
N ASP A 290 13.10 -15.88 6.63
CA ASP A 290 14.24 -16.14 7.51
C ASP A 290 14.08 -15.61 8.95
N ASP A 291 12.84 -15.28 9.37
CA ASP A 291 12.52 -14.79 10.70
C ASP A 291 11.33 -15.55 11.31
N SER A 292 11.62 -16.47 12.24
CA SER A 292 10.59 -17.27 12.88
C SER A 292 9.60 -16.46 13.72
N GLN A 293 10.04 -15.35 14.33
CA GLN A 293 9.15 -14.46 15.08
C GLN A 293 8.17 -13.76 14.14
N ALA A 294 8.65 -13.24 13.00
CA ALA A 294 7.78 -12.64 11.99
C ALA A 294 6.79 -13.66 11.42
N GLN A 295 7.23 -14.90 11.20
CA GLN A 295 6.37 -16.00 10.75
C GLN A 295 5.27 -16.35 11.76
N GLU A 296 5.61 -16.42 13.05
CA GLU A 296 4.65 -16.71 14.13
C GLU A 296 3.63 -15.56 14.27
N LEU A 297 4.09 -14.31 14.27
CA LEU A 297 3.23 -13.13 14.30
C LEU A 297 2.28 -13.12 13.08
N ALA A 298 2.80 -13.39 11.88
CA ALA A 298 1.99 -13.42 10.67
C ALA A 298 0.84 -14.46 10.77
N GLN A 299 1.12 -15.66 11.28
CA GLN A 299 0.08 -16.67 11.50
C GLN A 299 -1.00 -16.19 12.49
N GLY A 300 -0.61 -15.54 13.60
CA GLY A 300 -1.53 -15.01 14.60
C GLY A 300 -2.36 -13.81 14.10
N VAL A 301 -1.78 -12.97 13.24
CA VAL A 301 -2.42 -11.78 12.69
C VAL A 301 -3.36 -12.14 11.55
N TYR A 302 -2.89 -12.91 10.55
CA TYR A 302 -3.68 -13.26 9.36
C TYR A 302 -4.62 -14.48 9.57
N GLY A 303 -4.57 -15.13 10.73
CA GLY A 303 -5.45 -16.27 11.05
C GLY A 303 -6.93 -15.91 11.21
N ASN A 304 -7.30 -14.64 11.24
CA ASN A 304 -8.69 -14.19 11.38
C ASN A 304 -9.42 -14.17 10.03
N ARG A 305 -10.02 -15.27 9.66
CA ARG A 305 -10.77 -15.42 8.39
C ARG A 305 -11.95 -14.46 8.28
N SER A 306 -12.63 -14.13 9.40
CA SER A 306 -13.77 -13.22 9.38
C SER A 306 -13.33 -11.81 8.97
N TRP A 307 -12.22 -11.32 9.51
CA TRP A 307 -11.67 -10.04 9.10
C TRP A 307 -11.19 -10.04 7.64
N LEU A 308 -10.54 -11.13 7.20
CA LEU A 308 -10.12 -11.26 5.80
C LEU A 308 -11.32 -11.33 4.84
N SER A 309 -12.48 -11.88 5.29
CA SER A 309 -13.70 -11.84 4.51
C SER A 309 -14.26 -10.43 4.35
N VAL A 310 -14.19 -9.60 5.40
CA VAL A 310 -14.54 -8.17 5.31
C VAL A 310 -13.61 -7.41 4.37
N ALA A 311 -12.32 -7.72 4.41
CA ALA A 311 -11.34 -7.18 3.46
C ALA A 311 -11.66 -7.54 2.00
N ALA A 312 -12.15 -8.76 1.76
CA ALA A 312 -12.47 -9.25 0.43
C ALA A 312 -13.68 -8.56 -0.23
N GLU A 313 -14.47 -7.81 0.52
CA GLU A 313 -15.54 -6.97 -0.01
C GLU A 313 -14.99 -5.72 -0.72
N ASP A 314 -13.71 -5.39 -0.54
CA ASP A 314 -13.01 -4.26 -1.16
C ASP A 314 -13.77 -2.93 -0.96
N LYS A 315 -14.23 -2.62 0.24
CA LYS A 315 -15.00 -1.41 0.56
C LYS A 315 -14.35 -0.64 1.68
N THR A 316 -14.19 0.66 1.50
CA THR A 316 -13.60 1.58 2.47
C THR A 316 -14.59 1.94 3.56
N PHE A 317 -14.07 2.09 4.78
CA PHE A 317 -14.78 2.68 5.91
C PHE A 317 -14.63 4.19 5.89
N ARG A 318 -15.68 4.92 6.26
CA ARG A 318 -15.61 6.34 6.52
C ARG A 318 -15.37 6.62 8.00
N PRO A 319 -14.71 7.73 8.36
CA PRO A 319 -14.60 8.14 9.75
C PRO A 319 -15.99 8.49 10.32
N ILE A 320 -16.16 8.31 11.63
CA ILE A 320 -17.36 8.84 12.33
C ILE A 320 -17.24 10.36 12.42
N GLU A 321 -16.10 10.88 12.84
CA GLU A 321 -15.77 12.30 12.82
C GLU A 321 -15.01 12.67 11.54
N GLY A 322 -15.46 13.75 10.89
CA GLY A 322 -14.82 14.23 9.65
C GLY A 322 -13.69 15.24 9.85
N ASP A 323 -13.55 15.79 11.05
CA ASP A 323 -12.51 16.76 11.41
C ASP A 323 -11.95 16.42 12.79
N THR A 324 -10.78 15.80 12.80
CA THR A 324 -10.07 15.38 14.02
C THR A 324 -8.70 16.07 14.18
N GLY A 325 -8.42 17.07 13.34
CA GLY A 325 -7.16 17.79 13.33
C GLY A 325 -5.98 16.90 12.94
N ASP A 326 -4.92 16.93 13.73
CA ASP A 326 -3.67 16.19 13.45
C ASP A 326 -3.73 14.70 13.84
N ARG A 327 -4.85 14.24 14.41
CA ARG A 327 -5.03 12.88 14.87
C ARG A 327 -6.08 12.13 14.05
N ALA A 328 -5.96 10.82 13.97
CA ALA A 328 -7.02 10.00 13.41
C ALA A 328 -8.24 9.93 14.34
N THR A 329 -9.44 9.77 13.77
CA THR A 329 -10.58 9.31 14.56
C THR A 329 -10.29 7.92 15.13
N ASP A 330 -10.81 7.63 16.31
CA ASP A 330 -10.73 6.28 16.91
C ASP A 330 -11.78 5.31 16.37
N ALA A 331 -12.73 5.80 15.54
CA ALA A 331 -13.85 5.03 15.05
C ALA A 331 -14.13 5.27 13.56
N PHE A 332 -14.25 4.16 12.81
CA PHE A 332 -14.59 4.15 11.40
C PHE A 332 -15.78 3.21 11.15
N VAL A 333 -16.65 3.58 10.23
CA VAL A 333 -17.88 2.84 9.95
C VAL A 333 -18.09 2.56 8.47
N ARG A 334 -18.78 1.47 8.19
CA ARG A 334 -19.17 1.06 6.84
C ARG A 334 -20.45 0.22 6.87
N PRO A 335 -21.43 0.45 5.97
CA PRO A 335 -22.57 -0.45 5.84
C PRO A 335 -22.16 -1.91 5.64
N SER A 336 -22.85 -2.83 6.31
CA SER A 336 -22.73 -4.28 6.13
C SER A 336 -23.99 -4.87 5.53
N ALA A 337 -24.03 -6.19 5.31
CA ALA A 337 -25.24 -6.86 4.84
C ALA A 337 -26.37 -6.88 5.89
N HIS A 338 -26.03 -6.76 7.17
CA HIS A 338 -26.97 -6.88 8.29
C HIS A 338 -27.07 -5.61 9.14
N GLY A 339 -26.43 -4.53 8.71
CA GLY A 339 -26.39 -3.27 9.43
C GLY A 339 -25.15 -2.45 9.14
N VAL A 340 -24.27 -2.23 10.13
CA VAL A 340 -23.07 -1.41 10.02
C VAL A 340 -21.88 -2.08 10.69
N TYR A 341 -20.76 -2.17 10.00
CA TYR A 341 -19.46 -2.43 10.62
C TYR A 341 -18.92 -1.20 11.32
N VAL A 342 -18.31 -1.39 12.47
CA VAL A 342 -17.61 -0.37 13.26
C VAL A 342 -16.22 -0.89 13.61
N ALA A 343 -15.18 -0.19 13.15
CA ALA A 343 -13.80 -0.46 13.52
C ALA A 343 -13.36 0.56 14.57
N LEU A 344 -12.79 0.09 15.68
CA LEU A 344 -12.33 0.92 16.79
C LEU A 344 -10.83 0.70 17.02
N PHE A 345 -10.12 1.78 17.37
CA PHE A 345 -8.68 1.77 17.59
C PHE A 345 -8.33 2.47 18.91
N ASN A 346 -7.46 1.85 19.71
CA ASN A 346 -6.75 2.50 20.80
C ASN A 346 -5.33 2.83 20.32
N TYR A 347 -5.05 4.11 20.11
CA TYR A 347 -3.74 4.60 19.70
C TYR A 347 -2.76 4.77 20.86
N ASP A 348 -3.20 4.64 22.13
CA ASP A 348 -2.30 4.66 23.27
C ASP A 348 -1.57 3.31 23.38
N GLU A 349 -0.25 3.33 23.29
CA GLU A 349 0.61 2.15 23.36
C GLU A 349 0.85 1.69 24.83
N LYS A 350 0.39 2.46 25.82
CA LYS A 350 0.66 2.21 27.24
C LYS A 350 -0.58 1.97 28.07
N HIS A 351 -1.70 2.61 27.73
CA HIS A 351 -2.90 2.59 28.56
C HIS A 351 -4.11 2.01 27.83
N PRO A 352 -4.94 1.23 28.54
CA PRO A 352 -6.22 0.81 27.99
C PRO A 352 -7.16 2.01 27.86
N GLN A 353 -8.01 1.97 26.83
CA GLN A 353 -9.01 3.00 26.56
C GLN A 353 -10.40 2.39 26.54
N ALA A 354 -11.37 3.07 27.14
CA ALA A 354 -12.79 2.76 26.97
C ALA A 354 -13.37 3.70 25.93
N ILE A 355 -13.90 3.13 24.84
CA ILE A 355 -14.52 3.89 23.75
C ILE A 355 -16.01 3.64 23.81
N THR A 356 -16.80 4.71 23.95
CA THR A 356 -18.26 4.66 23.97
C THR A 356 -18.80 5.37 22.73
N ILE A 357 -19.60 4.66 21.94
CA ILE A 357 -20.19 5.16 20.71
C ILE A 357 -21.72 5.18 20.84
N PRO A 358 -22.34 6.38 20.94
CA PRO A 358 -23.78 6.53 20.77
C PRO A 358 -24.19 6.12 19.35
N PHE A 359 -25.31 5.42 19.22
CA PHE A 359 -25.77 4.94 17.91
C PHE A 359 -26.13 6.07 16.94
N ASP A 360 -26.57 7.21 17.44
CA ASP A 360 -26.89 8.40 16.63
C ASP A 360 -25.66 9.03 15.96
N ARG A 361 -24.45 8.79 16.49
CA ARG A 361 -23.19 9.17 15.80
C ARG A 361 -22.93 8.33 14.56
N ILE A 362 -23.43 7.10 14.53
CA ILE A 362 -23.29 6.19 13.39
C ILE A 362 -24.37 6.50 12.35
N ASP A 363 -25.63 6.47 12.81
CA ASP A 363 -26.81 6.80 12.00
C ASP A 363 -27.95 7.30 12.93
N LYS A 364 -28.52 8.46 12.62
CA LYS A 364 -29.62 9.07 13.41
C LYS A 364 -30.89 8.22 13.48
N THR A 365 -31.04 7.26 12.57
CA THR A 365 -32.19 6.35 12.55
C THR A 365 -32.08 5.24 13.60
N LEU A 366 -30.91 5.02 14.18
CA LEU A 366 -30.64 3.94 15.14
C LEU A 366 -30.98 4.29 16.59
N VAL A 367 -31.46 5.52 16.86
CA VAL A 367 -31.58 6.14 18.21
C VAL A 367 -32.43 5.40 19.23
N SER A 368 -33.20 4.38 18.85
CA SER A 368 -34.06 3.67 19.79
C SER A 368 -34.56 2.31 19.30
N ASP A 369 -33.77 1.60 18.50
CA ASP A 369 -34.16 0.27 18.05
C ASP A 369 -33.71 -0.79 19.08
N PRO A 370 -34.62 -1.43 19.84
CA PRO A 370 -34.27 -2.46 20.82
C PRO A 370 -33.78 -3.76 20.19
N SER A 371 -33.84 -3.87 18.87
CA SER A 371 -33.37 -5.06 18.13
C SER A 371 -31.89 -5.01 17.78
N ILE A 372 -31.19 -3.89 18.04
CA ILE A 372 -29.75 -3.76 17.70
C ILE A 372 -28.93 -4.71 18.56
N SER A 373 -28.10 -5.50 17.89
CA SER A 373 -27.09 -6.34 18.51
C SER A 373 -25.70 -5.89 18.11
N VAL A 374 -24.77 -5.77 19.06
CA VAL A 374 -23.34 -5.51 18.82
C VAL A 374 -22.61 -6.84 18.80
N VAL A 375 -22.04 -7.20 17.65
CA VAL A 375 -21.41 -8.50 17.43
C VAL A 375 -19.93 -8.31 17.14
N ASP A 376 -19.06 -9.03 17.83
CA ASP A 376 -17.63 -9.08 17.50
C ASP A 376 -17.44 -9.90 16.22
N VAL A 377 -16.86 -9.29 15.19
CA VAL A 377 -16.70 -9.93 13.87
C VAL A 377 -15.69 -11.10 13.91
N ALA A 378 -14.67 -11.00 14.77
CA ALA A 378 -13.64 -12.02 14.87
C ALA A 378 -14.18 -13.34 15.43
N THR A 379 -15.02 -13.24 16.45
CA THR A 379 -15.51 -14.40 17.22
C THR A 379 -16.97 -14.77 16.90
N GLY A 380 -17.74 -13.83 16.34
CA GLY A 380 -19.19 -13.98 16.16
C GLY A 380 -20.00 -13.81 17.46
N ALA A 381 -19.35 -13.46 18.58
CA ALA A 381 -20.02 -13.30 19.87
C ALA A 381 -20.85 -12.02 19.91
N THR A 382 -22.07 -12.08 20.44
CA THR A 382 -22.89 -10.92 20.75
C THR A 382 -22.39 -10.32 22.06
N LEU A 383 -21.87 -9.08 22.02
CA LEU A 383 -21.32 -8.37 23.18
C LEU A 383 -22.41 -7.60 23.93
N GLN A 384 -23.40 -7.08 23.21
CA GLN A 384 -24.45 -6.24 23.75
C GLN A 384 -25.72 -6.33 22.90
N GLN A 385 -26.87 -6.08 23.50
CA GLN A 385 -28.18 -6.04 22.82
C GLN A 385 -29.07 -4.95 23.39
N GLY A 386 -29.76 -4.18 22.53
CA GLY A 386 -30.86 -3.31 22.90
C GLY A 386 -30.52 -2.07 23.73
N HIS A 387 -29.56 -1.25 23.27
CA HIS A 387 -29.17 0.00 23.94
C HIS A 387 -29.14 1.17 22.95
N THR A 388 -28.91 2.39 23.48
CA THR A 388 -28.72 3.62 22.68
C THR A 388 -27.26 3.91 22.33
N ASP A 389 -26.34 3.15 22.94
CA ASP A 389 -24.91 3.21 22.75
C ASP A 389 -24.27 1.84 23.00
N PHE A 390 -22.98 1.73 22.73
CA PHE A 390 -22.17 0.62 23.20
C PHE A 390 -20.80 1.12 23.67
N SER A 391 -20.21 0.37 24.57
CA SER A 391 -18.86 0.63 25.10
C SER A 391 -17.97 -0.58 24.96
N VAL A 392 -16.74 -0.36 24.49
CA VAL A 392 -15.70 -1.38 24.42
C VAL A 392 -14.44 -0.88 25.10
N LYS A 393 -13.84 -1.74 25.91
CA LYS A 393 -12.52 -1.48 26.50
C LYS A 393 -11.46 -2.15 25.65
N LEU A 394 -10.56 -1.37 25.08
CA LEU A 394 -9.42 -1.83 24.30
C LEU A 394 -8.15 -1.74 25.14
N SER A 395 -7.32 -2.77 25.07
CA SER A 395 -5.97 -2.77 25.63
C SER A 395 -5.07 -1.78 24.89
N PRO A 396 -3.85 -1.49 25.38
CA PRO A 396 -2.89 -0.69 24.63
C PRO A 396 -2.68 -1.24 23.22
N SER A 397 -2.66 -0.35 22.24
CA SER A 397 -2.46 -0.66 20.81
C SER A 397 -3.52 -1.59 20.20
N GLU A 398 -4.61 -1.89 20.90
CA GLU A 398 -5.64 -2.83 20.44
C GLU A 398 -6.63 -2.14 19.51
N SER A 399 -7.14 -2.92 18.58
CA SER A 399 -8.27 -2.55 17.73
C SER A 399 -9.29 -3.70 17.66
N THR A 400 -10.53 -3.36 17.35
CA THR A 400 -11.59 -4.35 17.14
C THR A 400 -12.47 -3.99 15.96
N LEU A 401 -13.06 -5.01 15.34
CA LEU A 401 -14.07 -4.87 14.30
C LEU A 401 -15.38 -5.46 14.79
N LEU A 402 -16.38 -4.61 14.90
CA LEU A 402 -17.72 -4.96 15.35
C LEU A 402 -18.71 -4.85 14.20
N GLU A 403 -19.84 -5.51 14.32
CA GLU A 403 -21.00 -5.32 13.46
C GLU A 403 -22.23 -5.02 14.31
N LEU A 404 -22.83 -3.86 14.10
CA LEU A 404 -24.16 -3.54 14.62
C LEU A 404 -25.18 -4.15 13.67
N ARG A 405 -25.97 -5.09 14.18
CA ARG A 405 -27.01 -5.79 13.43
C ARG A 405 -28.38 -5.38 13.92
N TRP A 406 -29.29 -5.14 12.99
CA TRP A 406 -30.71 -4.94 13.23
C TRP A 406 -31.53 -5.65 12.16
N LYS A 407 -32.82 -5.86 12.45
CA LYS A 407 -33.77 -6.55 11.54
C LYS A 407 -34.34 -5.59 10.51
#